data_c308be9a9e47ef99bae2cef384170678
#
_entry.id   c308be9a9e47ef99bae2cef384170678
#
_cell.length_a   1.000
_cell.length_b   1.000
_cell.length_c   1.000
_cell.angle_alpha   90.00
_cell.angle_beta   90.00
_cell.angle_gamma   90.00
#
_symmetry.space_group_name_H-M   'P 1'
#
loop_
_entity.id
_entity.type
_entity.pdbx_description
1 polymer ?
#
loop_
_entity_poly.entity_id
_entity_poly.type
_entity_poly.pdbx_seq_one_letter_code
_entity_poly.pdbx_strand_id
1 'polypeptide(L)'
;MRLAQPLLRRKLHKRAQAEPLYGQFIEERFGHYTQSARQDWIWIHAVSLGEARTAAILLEGLRRAMPGMRLLLTNGTATGREEGCKLLQDGDVQVWQPWDSPDVLDRFFLAFKPKMGLLLETEVWPLLVQRAQVHGVPTMLVNARMSGKSMQQAQRWPALMRPAYAGLSAVFAQTQDDASRLKTLGAKVQGIFGNLKFDAKPDAVQLALGQSWRHQLTAPLVMLASSREGEESSWLEAW
;
A
#
# COMPACT_ATOMS: atom_id res chain seq x y z
N MET A 1 -18.86 7.59 13.82
CA MET A 1 -17.77 8.48 13.30
C MET A 1 -17.91 9.94 13.76
N ARG A 2 -19.10 10.58 13.69
CA ARG A 2 -19.27 12.02 14.00
C ARG A 2 -18.70 12.44 15.37
N LEU A 3 -18.90 11.67 16.43
CA LEU A 3 -18.40 11.97 17.78
C LEU A 3 -16.86 11.85 17.91
N ALA A 4 -16.22 11.05 17.08
CA ALA A 4 -14.76 10.85 17.10
C ALA A 4 -14.00 11.86 16.21
N GLN A 5 -14.67 12.60 15.33
CA GLN A 5 -14.03 13.54 14.41
C GLN A 5 -13.14 14.59 15.10
N PRO A 6 -13.54 15.26 16.20
CA PRO A 6 -12.67 16.25 16.83
C PRO A 6 -11.35 15.65 17.33
N LEU A 7 -11.41 14.45 17.90
CA LEU A 7 -10.21 13.73 18.39
C LEU A 7 -9.28 13.32 17.23
N LEU A 8 -9.85 12.84 16.14
CA LEU A 8 -9.09 12.47 14.96
C LEU A 8 -8.43 13.69 14.30
N ARG A 9 -9.15 14.81 14.19
CA ARG A 9 -8.58 16.09 13.69
C ARG A 9 -7.44 16.56 14.60
N ARG A 10 -7.62 16.54 15.91
CA ARG A 10 -6.57 16.89 16.87
C ARG A 10 -5.33 15.99 16.71
N LYS A 11 -5.53 14.68 16.51
CA LYS A 11 -4.43 13.73 16.25
C LYS A 11 -3.68 14.07 14.97
N LEU A 12 -4.39 14.43 13.90
CA LEU A 12 -3.77 14.83 12.62
C LEU A 12 -2.99 16.14 12.78
N HIS A 13 -3.54 17.15 13.45
CA HIS A 13 -2.83 18.41 13.75
C HIS A 13 -1.56 18.19 14.57
N LYS A 14 -1.63 17.30 15.59
CA LYS A 14 -0.43 16.95 16.37
C LYS A 14 0.64 16.26 15.50
N ARG A 15 0.24 15.36 14.60
CA ARG A 15 1.18 14.73 13.65
C ARG A 15 1.76 15.73 12.66
N ALA A 16 0.98 16.70 12.22
CA ALA A 16 1.40 17.75 11.31
C ALA A 16 2.53 18.64 11.85
N GLN A 17 2.72 18.67 13.18
CA GLN A 17 3.87 19.38 13.78
C GLN A 17 5.21 18.73 13.41
N ALA A 18 5.25 17.40 13.31
CA ALA A 18 6.46 16.66 12.91
C ALA A 18 6.51 16.41 11.41
N GLU A 19 5.37 16.15 10.80
CA GLU A 19 5.24 15.86 9.37
C GLU A 19 4.11 16.74 8.76
N PRO A 20 4.43 17.92 8.22
CA PRO A 20 3.45 18.94 7.80
C PRO A 20 2.36 18.44 6.84
N LEU A 21 2.67 17.43 6.03
CA LEU A 21 1.74 16.86 5.07
C LEU A 21 0.47 16.26 5.73
N TYR A 22 0.54 15.79 6.99
CA TYR A 22 -0.65 15.33 7.72
C TYR A 22 -1.69 16.44 7.97
N GLY A 23 -1.27 17.70 7.92
CA GLY A 23 -2.16 18.87 8.05
C GLY A 23 -2.81 19.32 6.75
N GLN A 24 -2.40 18.75 5.61
CA GLN A 24 -2.92 19.10 4.29
C GLN A 24 -4.04 18.14 3.87
N PHE A 25 -5.06 18.68 3.21
CA PHE A 25 -6.18 17.92 2.65
C PHE A 25 -6.88 16.99 3.66
N ILE A 26 -6.97 17.41 4.93
CA ILE A 26 -7.53 16.61 6.03
C ILE A 26 -8.95 16.13 5.70
N GLU A 27 -9.74 16.92 4.99
CA GLU A 27 -11.12 16.63 4.63
C GLU A 27 -11.28 15.37 3.76
N GLU A 28 -10.25 15.02 2.97
CA GLU A 28 -10.24 13.79 2.18
C GLU A 28 -10.39 12.54 3.06
N ARG A 29 -9.79 12.55 4.27
CA ARG A 29 -9.91 11.45 5.23
C ARG A 29 -11.32 11.28 5.79
N PHE A 30 -12.14 12.32 5.69
CA PHE A 30 -13.53 12.32 6.10
C PHE A 30 -14.50 12.16 4.92
N GLY A 31 -13.97 11.87 3.72
CA GLY A 31 -14.75 11.63 2.51
C GLY A 31 -15.24 12.90 1.82
N HIS A 32 -14.58 14.03 2.03
CA HIS A 32 -14.87 15.28 1.32
C HIS A 32 -13.77 15.55 0.31
N TYR A 33 -14.13 15.46 -0.97
CA TYR A 33 -13.22 15.55 -2.11
C TYR A 33 -13.59 16.75 -2.99
N THR A 34 -12.58 17.44 -3.52
CA THR A 34 -12.74 18.58 -4.45
C THR A 34 -12.55 18.16 -5.90
N GLN A 35 -12.02 16.95 -6.12
CA GLN A 35 -11.77 16.41 -7.46
C GLN A 35 -13.10 16.08 -8.14
N SER A 36 -13.22 16.39 -9.43
CA SER A 36 -14.43 16.09 -10.20
C SER A 36 -14.68 14.58 -10.30
N ALA A 37 -15.94 14.20 -10.18
CA ALA A 37 -16.39 12.83 -10.35
C ALA A 37 -16.17 12.38 -11.81
N ARG A 38 -14.98 11.94 -12.15
CA ARG A 38 -14.72 11.15 -13.37
C ARG A 38 -14.95 9.68 -13.04
N GLN A 39 -15.31 8.92 -14.04
CA GLN A 39 -15.46 7.47 -13.92
C GLN A 39 -14.21 6.78 -14.47
N ASP A 40 -14.08 5.46 -14.21
CA ASP A 40 -13.05 4.60 -14.81
C ASP A 40 -11.69 4.56 -14.12
N TRP A 41 -11.65 4.89 -12.84
CA TRP A 41 -10.43 4.78 -12.06
C TRP A 41 -10.01 3.33 -11.83
N ILE A 42 -8.72 3.06 -11.99
CA ILE A 42 -8.06 1.92 -11.35
C ILE A 42 -7.53 2.43 -10.01
N TRP A 43 -8.14 1.96 -8.93
CA TRP A 43 -7.78 2.40 -7.60
C TRP A 43 -6.68 1.52 -7.03
N ILE A 44 -5.57 2.13 -6.59
CA ILE A 44 -4.50 1.47 -5.84
C ILE A 44 -4.49 2.03 -4.42
N HIS A 45 -4.56 1.12 -3.43
CA HIS A 45 -4.49 1.44 -2.02
C HIS A 45 -3.12 1.03 -1.49
N ALA A 46 -2.24 2.02 -1.27
CA ALA A 46 -0.86 1.87 -0.81
C ALA A 46 -0.61 2.79 0.39
N VAL A 47 -0.73 2.27 1.60
CA VAL A 47 -0.80 3.06 2.84
C VAL A 47 0.53 3.71 3.18
N SER A 48 1.61 2.94 3.14
CA SER A 48 2.95 3.31 3.59
C SER A 48 3.92 3.62 2.44
N LEU A 49 5.10 4.14 2.78
CA LEU A 49 6.23 4.33 1.86
C LEU A 49 6.61 3.03 1.13
N GLY A 50 6.71 1.92 1.89
CA GLY A 50 7.06 0.62 1.31
C GLY A 50 6.04 0.12 0.31
N GLU A 51 4.74 0.29 0.62
CA GLU A 51 3.66 -0.06 -0.29
C GLU A 51 3.57 0.88 -1.50
N ALA A 52 3.87 2.19 -1.35
CA ALA A 52 3.95 3.11 -2.47
C ALA A 52 5.05 2.71 -3.46
N ARG A 53 6.20 2.25 -2.98
CA ARG A 53 7.27 1.68 -3.82
C ARG A 53 6.86 0.38 -4.50
N THR A 54 6.16 -0.50 -3.80
CA THR A 54 5.57 -1.72 -4.39
C THR A 54 4.51 -1.35 -5.44
N ALA A 55 3.68 -0.33 -5.17
CA ALA A 55 2.71 0.20 -6.12
C ALA A 55 3.37 0.70 -7.41
N ALA A 56 4.56 1.32 -7.34
CA ALA A 56 5.30 1.79 -8.50
C ALA A 56 5.61 0.64 -9.49
N ILE A 57 6.08 -0.49 -8.96
CA ILE A 57 6.41 -1.68 -9.75
C ILE A 57 5.15 -2.24 -10.44
N LEU A 58 4.07 -2.39 -9.65
CA LEU A 58 2.78 -2.86 -10.15
C LEU A 58 2.23 -1.92 -11.24
N LEU A 59 2.29 -0.61 -10.99
CA LEU A 59 1.76 0.42 -11.88
C LEU A 59 2.48 0.47 -13.22
N GLU A 60 3.80 0.24 -13.26
CA GLU A 60 4.56 0.12 -14.52
C GLU A 60 3.99 -1.00 -15.40
N GLY A 61 3.70 -2.16 -14.81
CA GLY A 61 3.07 -3.29 -15.51
C GLY A 61 1.64 -2.99 -15.97
N LEU A 62 0.84 -2.39 -15.09
CA LEU A 62 -0.55 -2.05 -15.40
C LEU A 62 -0.65 -1.02 -16.53
N ARG A 63 0.17 0.02 -16.53
CA ARG A 63 0.16 1.04 -17.59
C ARG A 63 0.58 0.49 -18.95
N ARG A 64 1.50 -0.49 -18.97
CA ARG A 64 1.84 -1.21 -20.20
C ARG A 64 0.69 -2.08 -20.71
N ALA A 65 0.00 -2.76 -19.81
CA ALA A 65 -1.12 -3.64 -20.16
C ALA A 65 -2.40 -2.87 -20.48
N MET A 66 -2.59 -1.69 -19.90
CA MET A 66 -3.78 -0.85 -20.04
C MET A 66 -3.38 0.60 -20.39
N PRO A 67 -2.95 0.88 -21.62
CA PRO A 67 -2.62 2.24 -22.03
C PRO A 67 -3.81 3.19 -21.83
N GLY A 68 -3.54 4.37 -21.26
CA GLY A 68 -4.58 5.36 -20.97
C GLY A 68 -5.40 5.10 -19.72
N MET A 69 -5.04 4.08 -18.90
CA MET A 69 -5.65 3.91 -17.58
C MET A 69 -5.47 5.16 -16.71
N ARG A 70 -6.44 5.43 -15.84
CA ARG A 70 -6.37 6.50 -14.85
C ARG A 70 -6.19 5.94 -13.46
N LEU A 71 -5.21 6.46 -12.76
CA LEU A 71 -4.89 6.04 -11.41
C LEU A 71 -5.65 6.89 -10.38
N LEU A 72 -6.35 6.23 -9.47
CA LEU A 72 -6.73 6.78 -8.18
C LEU A 72 -5.81 6.15 -7.13
N LEU A 73 -4.96 6.94 -6.48
CA LEU A 73 -4.03 6.46 -5.45
C LEU A 73 -4.48 6.94 -4.07
N THR A 74 -4.55 6.03 -3.11
CA THR A 74 -4.84 6.36 -1.71
C THR A 74 -3.67 5.98 -0.81
N ASN A 75 -3.24 6.91 0.07
CA ASN A 75 -2.16 6.71 1.02
C ASN A 75 -2.59 7.03 2.45
N GLY A 76 -2.03 6.32 3.41
CA GLY A 76 -2.33 6.49 4.83
C GLY A 76 -1.30 7.32 5.60
N THR A 77 -0.02 7.30 5.16
CA THR A 77 1.10 8.01 5.80
C THR A 77 1.61 9.18 4.96
N ALA A 78 2.23 10.17 5.61
CA ALA A 78 2.82 11.33 4.93
C ALA A 78 3.91 10.89 3.94
N THR A 79 4.83 10.04 4.38
CA THR A 79 5.90 9.50 3.54
C THR A 79 5.38 8.65 2.38
N GLY A 80 4.29 7.88 2.60
CA GLY A 80 3.62 7.13 1.53
C GLY A 80 2.97 8.05 0.51
N ARG A 81 2.35 9.15 0.96
CA ARG A 81 1.75 10.15 0.06
C ARG A 81 2.81 10.89 -0.77
N GLU A 82 3.91 11.28 -0.14
CA GLU A 82 5.02 11.96 -0.82
C GLU A 82 5.65 11.05 -1.91
N GLU A 83 5.90 9.79 -1.59
CA GLU A 83 6.41 8.83 -2.57
C GLU A 83 5.38 8.55 -3.66
N GLY A 84 4.11 8.38 -3.28
CA GLY A 84 3.02 8.13 -4.21
C GLY A 84 2.79 9.29 -5.20
N CYS A 85 3.04 10.53 -4.79
CA CYS A 85 2.93 11.70 -5.67
C CYS A 85 3.83 11.59 -6.91
N LYS A 86 5.01 10.97 -6.77
CA LYS A 86 5.97 10.76 -7.87
C LYS A 86 5.46 9.79 -8.94
N LEU A 87 4.42 9.02 -8.63
CA LEU A 87 3.86 8.02 -9.54
C LEU A 87 2.76 8.59 -10.46
N LEU A 88 2.30 9.79 -10.16
CA LEU A 88 1.16 10.38 -10.86
C LEU A 88 1.55 10.88 -12.25
N GLN A 89 0.65 10.68 -13.20
CA GLN A 89 0.68 11.26 -14.54
C GLN A 89 -0.53 12.19 -14.74
N ASP A 90 -0.54 12.91 -15.84
CA ASP A 90 -1.67 13.79 -16.17
C ASP A 90 -3.00 13.05 -16.16
N GLY A 91 -3.93 13.57 -15.38
CA GLY A 91 -5.24 12.98 -15.21
C GLY A 91 -5.35 11.96 -14.08
N ASP A 92 -4.25 11.58 -13.40
CA ASP A 92 -4.26 10.76 -12.19
C ASP A 92 -4.66 11.59 -10.97
N VAL A 93 -5.17 10.93 -9.94
CA VAL A 93 -5.59 11.56 -8.68
C VAL A 93 -5.01 10.82 -7.49
N GLN A 94 -4.50 11.58 -6.53
CA GLN A 94 -4.09 11.06 -5.23
C GLN A 94 -4.90 11.71 -4.13
N VAL A 95 -5.42 10.91 -3.20
CA VAL A 95 -6.12 11.37 -2.00
C VAL A 95 -5.67 10.62 -0.77
N TRP A 96 -5.94 11.18 0.40
CA TRP A 96 -5.75 10.45 1.64
C TRP A 96 -6.69 9.25 1.71
N GLN A 97 -6.18 8.15 2.30
CA GLN A 97 -7.01 7.02 2.71
C GLN A 97 -8.20 7.52 3.53
N PRO A 98 -9.45 7.22 3.15
CA PRO A 98 -10.62 7.52 3.94
C PRO A 98 -10.60 6.75 5.26
N TRP A 99 -11.12 7.33 6.33
CA TRP A 99 -11.31 6.60 7.57
C TRP A 99 -12.26 5.43 7.37
N ASP A 100 -11.94 4.27 7.97
CA ASP A 100 -12.72 3.03 7.85
C ASP A 100 -14.04 3.15 8.65
N SER A 101 -14.99 3.88 8.09
CA SER A 101 -16.35 4.03 8.59
C SER A 101 -17.35 4.08 7.43
N PRO A 102 -18.58 3.52 7.60
CA PRO A 102 -19.51 3.35 6.49
C PRO A 102 -19.81 4.66 5.76
N ASP A 103 -20.12 5.72 6.50
CA ASP A 103 -20.50 7.02 5.94
C ASP A 103 -19.37 7.73 5.17
N VAL A 104 -18.10 7.53 5.58
CA VAL A 104 -16.93 8.09 4.92
C VAL A 104 -16.61 7.30 3.66
N LEU A 105 -16.63 5.96 3.78
CA LEU A 105 -16.37 5.07 2.64
C LEU A 105 -17.45 5.19 1.56
N ASP A 106 -18.71 5.37 1.94
CA ASP A 106 -19.77 5.62 0.96
C ASP A 106 -19.52 6.90 0.17
N ARG A 107 -19.10 7.98 0.83
CA ARG A 107 -18.71 9.22 0.12
C ARG A 107 -17.53 8.99 -0.82
N PHE A 108 -16.54 8.19 -0.42
CA PHE A 108 -15.40 7.83 -1.27
C PHE A 108 -15.85 7.10 -2.54
N PHE A 109 -16.63 6.02 -2.39
CA PHE A 109 -17.08 5.23 -3.54
C PHE A 109 -18.05 5.99 -4.43
N LEU A 110 -18.90 6.86 -3.87
CA LEU A 110 -19.80 7.73 -4.65
C LEU A 110 -19.03 8.81 -5.43
N ALA A 111 -17.96 9.37 -4.84
CA ALA A 111 -17.16 10.39 -5.48
C ALA A 111 -16.32 9.86 -6.64
N PHE A 112 -15.68 8.71 -6.46
CA PHE A 112 -14.70 8.21 -7.44
C PHE A 112 -15.22 7.08 -8.34
N LYS A 113 -16.13 6.24 -7.87
CA LYS A 113 -16.69 5.09 -8.61
C LYS A 113 -15.62 4.28 -9.34
N PRO A 114 -14.57 3.78 -8.64
CA PRO A 114 -13.51 3.05 -9.30
C PRO A 114 -14.03 1.76 -9.95
N LYS A 115 -13.47 1.38 -11.10
CA LYS A 115 -13.78 0.11 -11.78
C LYS A 115 -13.30 -1.11 -11.00
N MET A 116 -12.17 -0.97 -10.32
CA MET A 116 -11.60 -1.98 -9.42
C MET A 116 -10.68 -1.30 -8.40
N GLY A 117 -10.45 -1.99 -7.28
CA GLY A 117 -9.50 -1.61 -6.25
C GLY A 117 -8.42 -2.67 -6.07
N LEU A 118 -7.15 -2.24 -6.04
CA LEU A 118 -5.98 -3.06 -5.76
C LEU A 118 -5.44 -2.65 -4.38
N LEU A 119 -5.65 -3.51 -3.40
CA LEU A 119 -5.14 -3.34 -2.03
C LEU A 119 -3.77 -4.00 -1.95
N LEU A 120 -2.79 -3.35 -1.33
CA LEU A 120 -1.44 -3.89 -1.27
C LEU A 120 -1.14 -4.59 0.05
N GLU A 121 -0.37 -5.67 -0.03
CA GLU A 121 0.24 -6.43 1.07
C GLU A 121 -0.75 -6.90 2.14
N THR A 122 -1.02 -6.09 3.16
CA THR A 122 -1.83 -6.46 4.34
C THR A 122 -3.08 -5.60 4.51
N GLU A 123 -3.37 -4.71 3.58
CA GLU A 123 -4.36 -3.64 3.71
C GLU A 123 -5.81 -4.10 3.50
N VAL A 124 -6.23 -5.11 4.26
CA VAL A 124 -7.61 -5.59 4.28
C VAL A 124 -8.37 -4.98 5.45
N TRP A 125 -9.10 -3.93 5.16
CA TRP A 125 -9.94 -3.21 6.12
C TRP A 125 -11.39 -3.69 5.98
N PRO A 126 -12.01 -4.26 7.04
CA PRO A 126 -13.30 -4.93 6.93
C PRO A 126 -14.42 -4.07 6.34
N LEU A 127 -14.57 -2.83 6.81
CA LEU A 127 -15.62 -1.94 6.30
C LEU A 127 -15.30 -1.46 4.89
N LEU A 128 -14.04 -1.21 4.57
CA LEU A 128 -13.61 -0.86 3.22
C LEU A 128 -14.03 -1.92 2.21
N VAL A 129 -13.72 -3.20 2.46
CA VAL A 129 -14.09 -4.31 1.57
C VAL A 129 -15.60 -4.46 1.49
N GLN A 130 -16.30 -4.40 2.62
CA GLN A 130 -17.76 -4.47 2.67
C GLN A 130 -18.42 -3.34 1.86
N ARG A 131 -17.95 -2.10 2.02
CA ARG A 131 -18.52 -0.95 1.31
C ARG A 131 -18.18 -0.99 -0.18
N ALA A 132 -16.98 -1.46 -0.56
CA ALA A 132 -16.62 -1.70 -1.95
C ALA A 132 -17.62 -2.67 -2.62
N GLN A 133 -17.97 -3.78 -1.95
CA GLN A 133 -18.98 -4.72 -2.45
C GLN A 133 -20.35 -4.07 -2.63
N VAL A 134 -20.81 -3.28 -1.64
CA VAL A 134 -22.10 -2.57 -1.72
C VAL A 134 -22.15 -1.62 -2.91
N HIS A 135 -21.02 -0.98 -3.25
CA HIS A 135 -20.91 -0.09 -4.39
C HIS A 135 -20.53 -0.79 -5.70
N GLY A 136 -20.48 -2.13 -5.73
CA GLY A 136 -20.17 -2.91 -6.92
C GLY A 136 -18.73 -2.80 -7.39
N VAL A 137 -17.80 -2.39 -6.50
CA VAL A 137 -16.37 -2.24 -6.80
C VAL A 137 -15.64 -3.53 -6.44
N PRO A 138 -15.15 -4.32 -7.41
CA PRO A 138 -14.34 -5.48 -7.14
C PRO A 138 -13.00 -5.05 -6.53
N THR A 139 -12.64 -5.64 -5.38
CA THR A 139 -11.37 -5.40 -4.70
C THR A 139 -10.50 -6.65 -4.73
N MET A 140 -9.22 -6.48 -5.03
CA MET A 140 -8.22 -7.53 -5.09
C MET A 140 -7.09 -7.23 -4.12
N LEU A 141 -6.55 -8.25 -3.46
CA LEU A 141 -5.36 -8.12 -2.63
C LEU A 141 -4.14 -8.58 -3.43
N VAL A 142 -3.21 -7.67 -3.69
CA VAL A 142 -2.02 -7.90 -4.50
C VAL A 142 -0.77 -7.86 -3.62
N ASN A 143 0.24 -8.66 -3.97
CA ASN A 143 1.44 -8.84 -3.15
C ASN A 143 1.05 -9.25 -1.72
N ALA A 144 0.06 -10.12 -1.60
CA ALA A 144 -0.62 -10.44 -0.34
C ALA A 144 0.28 -11.18 0.62
N ARG A 145 0.33 -10.69 1.86
CA ARG A 145 1.11 -11.28 2.95
C ARG A 145 0.24 -11.48 4.19
N MET A 146 0.40 -12.62 4.84
CA MET A 146 -0.28 -12.95 6.09
C MET A 146 0.68 -13.64 7.06
N SER A 147 1.26 -12.90 8.00
CA SER A 147 2.11 -13.49 9.03
C SER A 147 1.32 -14.39 9.98
N GLY A 148 2.00 -15.32 10.67
CA GLY A 148 1.36 -16.14 11.69
C GLY A 148 0.72 -15.30 12.82
N LYS A 149 1.37 -14.19 13.21
CA LYS A 149 0.83 -13.24 14.20
C LYS A 149 -0.44 -12.54 13.69
N SER A 150 -0.44 -12.09 12.44
CA SER A 150 -1.61 -11.45 11.82
C SER A 150 -2.77 -12.45 11.70
N MET A 151 -2.49 -13.71 11.34
CA MET A 151 -3.49 -14.75 11.30
C MET A 151 -4.13 -15.00 12.67
N GLN A 152 -3.33 -15.14 13.73
CA GLN A 152 -3.84 -15.31 15.10
C GLN A 152 -4.72 -14.11 15.52
N GLN A 153 -4.32 -12.91 15.16
CA GLN A 153 -5.11 -11.70 15.43
C GLN A 153 -6.44 -11.69 14.65
N ALA A 154 -6.43 -12.06 13.38
CA ALA A 154 -7.65 -12.16 12.57
C ALA A 154 -8.61 -13.23 13.09
N GLN A 155 -8.09 -14.35 13.61
CA GLN A 155 -8.90 -15.41 14.21
C GLN A 155 -9.60 -15.02 15.52
N ARG A 156 -9.14 -13.98 16.21
CA ARG A 156 -9.82 -13.46 17.42
C ARG A 156 -11.15 -12.76 17.09
N TRP A 157 -11.32 -12.29 15.86
CA TRP A 157 -12.51 -11.59 15.39
C TRP A 157 -13.07 -12.21 14.11
N PRO A 158 -13.44 -13.52 14.13
CA PRO A 158 -13.79 -14.24 12.91
C PRO A 158 -15.03 -13.69 12.22
N ALA A 159 -16.01 -13.22 12.99
CA ALA A 159 -17.23 -12.61 12.44
C ALA A 159 -16.97 -11.31 11.63
N LEU A 160 -15.86 -10.62 11.90
CA LEU A 160 -15.46 -9.41 11.19
C LEU A 160 -14.47 -9.72 10.06
N MET A 161 -13.46 -10.55 10.33
CA MET A 161 -12.35 -10.75 9.40
C MET A 161 -12.67 -11.75 8.28
N ARG A 162 -13.41 -12.83 8.56
CA ARG A 162 -13.77 -13.79 7.49
C ARG A 162 -14.59 -13.15 6.35
N PRO A 163 -15.66 -12.40 6.62
CA PRO A 163 -16.37 -11.71 5.55
C PRO A 163 -15.50 -10.73 4.75
N ALA A 164 -14.54 -10.05 5.41
CA ALA A 164 -13.61 -9.14 4.73
C ALA A 164 -12.72 -9.88 3.73
N TYR A 165 -12.08 -10.98 4.15
CA TYR A 165 -11.23 -11.77 3.24
C TYR A 165 -12.03 -12.52 2.17
N ALA A 166 -13.19 -13.08 2.52
CA ALA A 166 -14.09 -13.74 1.56
C ALA A 166 -14.69 -12.76 0.54
N GLY A 167 -14.81 -11.49 0.95
CA GLY A 167 -15.32 -10.40 0.13
C GLY A 167 -14.38 -9.92 -0.96
N LEU A 168 -13.09 -10.26 -0.89
CA LEU A 168 -12.14 -9.95 -1.95
C LEU A 168 -12.45 -10.77 -3.21
N SER A 169 -12.40 -10.11 -4.37
CA SER A 169 -12.65 -10.74 -5.66
C SER A 169 -11.54 -11.69 -6.06
N ALA A 170 -10.29 -11.36 -5.71
CA ALA A 170 -9.11 -12.18 -5.94
C ALA A 170 -8.01 -11.83 -4.94
N VAL A 171 -7.10 -12.79 -4.68
CA VAL A 171 -5.92 -12.61 -3.84
C VAL A 171 -4.70 -13.24 -4.53
N PHE A 172 -3.62 -12.47 -4.62
CA PHE A 172 -2.35 -12.85 -5.23
C PHE A 172 -1.28 -12.87 -4.14
N ALA A 173 -0.96 -14.07 -3.64
CA ALA A 173 -0.11 -14.27 -2.46
C ALA A 173 1.38 -14.20 -2.79
N GLN A 174 2.21 -13.80 -1.81
CA GLN A 174 3.67 -13.83 -1.96
C GLN A 174 4.22 -15.25 -1.83
N THR A 175 3.78 -16.00 -0.82
CA THR A 175 4.31 -17.34 -0.48
C THR A 175 3.20 -18.36 -0.32
N GLN A 176 3.58 -19.66 -0.31
CA GLN A 176 2.67 -20.76 -0.03
C GLN A 176 2.04 -20.63 1.37
N ASP A 177 2.82 -20.19 2.33
CA ASP A 177 2.38 -19.97 3.71
C ASP A 177 1.32 -18.86 3.80
N ASP A 178 1.56 -17.74 3.11
CA ASP A 178 0.59 -16.65 3.02
C ASP A 178 -0.70 -17.12 2.37
N ALA A 179 -0.60 -17.84 1.25
CA ALA A 179 -1.75 -18.41 0.53
C ALA A 179 -2.58 -19.33 1.43
N SER A 180 -1.94 -20.20 2.18
CA SER A 180 -2.61 -21.15 3.09
C SER A 180 -3.37 -20.42 4.20
N ARG A 181 -2.72 -19.43 4.84
CA ARG A 181 -3.36 -18.62 5.90
C ARG A 181 -4.51 -17.79 5.36
N LEU A 182 -4.36 -17.17 4.19
CA LEU A 182 -5.42 -16.39 3.55
C LEU A 182 -6.62 -17.25 3.15
N LYS A 183 -6.40 -18.45 2.61
CA LYS A 183 -7.47 -19.42 2.32
C LYS A 183 -8.26 -19.82 3.57
N THR A 184 -7.58 -19.99 4.73
CA THR A 184 -8.24 -20.29 6.00
C THR A 184 -9.21 -19.19 6.46
N LEU A 185 -8.96 -17.93 6.06
CA LEU A 185 -9.86 -16.80 6.30
C LEU A 185 -10.96 -16.68 5.24
N GLY A 186 -11.01 -17.55 4.24
CA GLY A 186 -12.01 -17.56 3.19
C GLY A 186 -11.62 -16.77 1.93
N ALA A 187 -10.37 -16.33 1.82
CA ALA A 187 -9.91 -15.56 0.66
C ALA A 187 -9.82 -16.44 -0.60
N LYS A 188 -10.17 -15.85 -1.75
CA LYS A 188 -10.10 -16.46 -3.09
C LYS A 188 -8.69 -16.31 -3.66
N VAL A 189 -7.73 -17.14 -3.19
CA VAL A 189 -6.35 -17.08 -3.64
C VAL A 189 -6.22 -17.66 -5.04
N GLN A 190 -5.77 -16.83 -5.99
CA GLN A 190 -5.60 -17.18 -7.41
C GLN A 190 -4.24 -17.83 -7.70
N GLY A 191 -3.20 -17.51 -6.90
CA GLY A 191 -1.87 -18.06 -7.08
C GLY A 191 -0.84 -17.47 -6.15
N ILE A 192 0.40 -17.94 -6.30
CA ILE A 192 1.59 -17.49 -5.58
C ILE A 192 2.52 -16.86 -6.63
N PHE A 193 2.84 -15.59 -6.43
CA PHE A 193 3.56 -14.79 -7.43
C PHE A 193 4.90 -14.24 -6.92
N GLY A 194 5.31 -14.58 -5.71
CA GLY A 194 6.49 -13.99 -5.09
C GLY A 194 6.24 -12.58 -4.55
N ASN A 195 7.31 -11.92 -4.15
CA ASN A 195 7.23 -10.56 -3.65
C ASN A 195 7.66 -9.58 -4.76
N LEU A 196 6.76 -8.69 -5.14
CA LEU A 196 6.97 -7.66 -6.16
C LEU A 196 8.22 -6.80 -5.91
N LYS A 197 8.69 -6.69 -4.67
CA LYS A 197 9.92 -5.94 -4.35
C LYS A 197 11.15 -6.50 -5.06
N PHE A 198 11.15 -7.79 -5.41
CA PHE A 198 12.26 -8.41 -6.14
C PHE A 198 12.27 -8.07 -7.64
N ASP A 199 11.17 -7.52 -8.17
CA ASP A 199 11.10 -7.02 -9.54
C ASP A 199 11.59 -5.56 -9.67
N ALA A 200 12.01 -4.94 -8.54
CA ALA A 200 12.59 -3.60 -8.55
C ALA A 200 13.89 -3.57 -9.34
N LYS A 201 13.98 -2.68 -10.31
CA LYS A 201 15.21 -2.47 -11.06
C LYS A 201 16.09 -1.45 -10.32
N PRO A 202 17.39 -1.73 -10.17
CA PRO A 202 18.32 -0.74 -9.66
C PRO A 202 18.31 0.53 -10.52
N ASP A 203 18.55 1.66 -9.91
CA ASP A 203 18.76 2.91 -10.64
C ASP A 203 20.01 2.78 -11.52
N ALA A 204 19.85 3.00 -12.83
CA ALA A 204 20.91 2.78 -13.81
C ALA A 204 22.13 3.69 -13.58
N VAL A 205 21.92 4.92 -13.11
CA VAL A 205 22.99 5.88 -12.82
C VAL A 205 23.77 5.45 -11.60
N GLN A 206 23.08 5.02 -10.53
CA GLN A 206 23.72 4.51 -9.31
C GLN A 206 24.47 3.20 -9.59
N LEU A 207 23.91 2.32 -10.43
CA LEU A 207 24.57 1.08 -10.82
C LEU A 207 25.87 1.36 -11.59
N ALA A 208 25.82 2.26 -12.59
CA ALA A 208 26.99 2.66 -13.36
C ALA A 208 28.07 3.31 -12.48
N LEU A 209 27.66 4.17 -11.52
CA LEU A 209 28.56 4.78 -10.56
C LEU A 209 29.22 3.71 -9.67
N GLY A 210 28.46 2.77 -9.14
CA GLY A 210 28.98 1.67 -8.34
C GLY A 210 29.96 0.79 -9.13
N GLN A 211 29.66 0.52 -10.40
CA GLN A 211 30.57 -0.20 -11.28
C GLN A 211 31.88 0.57 -11.52
N SER A 212 31.81 1.90 -11.73
CA SER A 212 33.00 2.73 -11.88
C SER A 212 33.89 2.72 -10.64
N TRP A 213 33.31 2.80 -9.46
CA TRP A 213 34.04 2.67 -8.20
C TRP A 213 34.70 1.29 -8.06
N ARG A 214 33.95 0.22 -8.39
CA ARG A 214 34.46 -1.15 -8.32
C ARG A 214 35.68 -1.34 -9.22
N HIS A 215 35.69 -0.75 -10.43
CA HIS A 215 36.83 -0.82 -11.36
C HIS A 215 38.10 -0.11 -10.84
N GLN A 216 37.96 0.88 -9.96
CA GLN A 216 39.07 1.61 -9.36
C GLN A 216 39.70 0.85 -8.15
N LEU A 217 39.03 -0.16 -7.63
CA LEU A 217 39.46 -0.92 -6.47
C LEU A 217 40.27 -2.14 -6.92
N THR A 218 41.50 -2.25 -6.40
CA THR A 218 42.40 -3.37 -6.65
C THR A 218 42.22 -4.52 -5.65
N ALA A 219 41.62 -4.24 -4.48
CA ALA A 219 41.36 -5.21 -3.44
C ALA A 219 39.88 -5.66 -3.40
N PRO A 220 39.55 -6.82 -2.80
CA PRO A 220 38.18 -7.19 -2.50
C PRO A 220 37.47 -6.13 -1.69
N LEU A 221 36.22 -5.83 -2.00
CA LEU A 221 35.35 -4.93 -1.25
C LEU A 221 34.32 -5.75 -0.49
N VAL A 222 34.25 -5.54 0.82
CA VAL A 222 33.19 -6.08 1.68
C VAL A 222 32.43 -4.93 2.29
N MET A 223 31.11 -5.02 2.29
CA MET A 223 30.24 -3.99 2.81
C MET A 223 29.31 -4.56 3.88
N LEU A 224 29.37 -4.03 5.08
CA LEU A 224 28.37 -4.26 6.12
C LEU A 224 27.23 -3.24 5.91
N ALA A 225 26.07 -3.73 5.42
CA ALA A 225 24.94 -2.88 5.13
C ALA A 225 23.90 -2.90 6.26
N SER A 226 23.37 -1.72 6.60
CA SER A 226 22.30 -1.55 7.60
C SER A 226 22.66 -2.08 9.00
N SER A 227 23.93 -1.94 9.38
CA SER A 227 24.41 -2.32 10.71
C SER A 227 23.65 -1.58 11.83
N ARG A 228 23.55 -2.21 12.97
CA ARG A 228 23.03 -1.63 14.21
C ARG A 228 24.17 -1.44 15.20
N GLU A 229 23.97 -0.52 16.11
CA GLU A 229 24.95 -0.23 17.18
C GLU A 229 25.45 -1.51 17.82
N GLY A 230 26.81 -1.71 17.81
CA GLY A 230 27.52 -2.88 18.32
C GLY A 230 27.77 -4.00 17.30
N GLU A 231 27.06 -4.07 16.16
CA GLU A 231 27.31 -5.10 15.14
C GLU A 231 28.62 -4.87 14.41
N GLU A 232 29.05 -3.61 14.25
CA GLU A 232 30.29 -3.25 13.57
C GLU A 232 31.50 -3.83 14.29
N SER A 233 31.57 -3.75 15.64
CA SER A 233 32.66 -4.29 16.43
C SER A 233 32.74 -5.81 16.29
N SER A 234 31.63 -6.51 16.45
CA SER A 234 31.57 -7.97 16.30
C SER A 234 31.95 -8.42 14.89
N TRP A 235 31.60 -7.63 13.87
CA TRP A 235 31.96 -7.92 12.49
C TRP A 235 33.45 -7.74 12.24
N LEU A 236 34.06 -6.66 12.79
CA LEU A 236 35.51 -6.41 12.69
C LEU A 236 36.34 -7.45 13.44
N GLU A 237 35.83 -7.96 14.59
CA GLU A 237 36.51 -9.03 15.34
C GLU A 237 36.49 -10.38 14.58
N ALA A 238 35.49 -10.62 13.76
CA ALA A 238 35.34 -11.85 12.98
C ALA A 238 36.08 -11.82 11.63
N TRP A 239 36.50 -10.65 11.17
CA TRP A 239 37.21 -10.42 9.91
C TRP A 239 38.71 -10.57 10.08
#